data_a353af6de7658426ddb79d004840cfd9
#
_entry.id   a353af6de7658426ddb79d004840cfd9
#
_cell.length_a   1.000
_cell.length_b   1.000
_cell.length_c   1.000
_cell.angle_alpha   90.00
_cell.angle_beta   90.00
_cell.angle_gamma   90.00
#
_symmetry.space_group_name_H-M   'P 1'
#
loop_
_entity.id
_entity.type
_entity.pdbx_description
1 polymer ?
#
loop_
_entity_poly.entity_id
_entity_poly.type
_entity_poly.pdbx_seq_one_letter_code
_entity_poly.pdbx_strand_id
1 'polypeptide(L)'
;FKKVFQGKYPIRLSKFILILLLICWGTVVLGITTLSRPAMFTGQFNPSLFSSYVNAWNKWSMPELQLILFNMLMFVPLGVLLPLIHPKMKRFWRVFIISIVFTLCIEIFQYISGKGIFEFDDLLHNTIGSLAGYFLVMAIMTSIEQRKLKLAPIVKAFAIPLIFVLLFGIASVVYNAQEFGNLAFKPVQKQSMEQIDVQLETQLSNKSTNACMYHNSDVRDINNFKTVSQSISDQFALQQHGGIRMEGENRQLQLIDEEGEFYYLTYFMSNGSWSFSSDAYSEEAPKVDIEQQKRYMKDWLENEGLFPSNATYQKQDERTIRWDLEKRENVQSTCEDFSQGFIVVNLSDKQTPDSIIYDVSDNKLVREKEVISQQEAYKALLNGEFSLFNPLQKGDKLTITDVRIDYTYDTKGYYQPVYVFNGNVNDPDSTVEILIPAIN
;
A
#
# COMPACT_ATOMS: atom_id res chain seq x y z
N PHE A 1 -44.26 16.75 -8.69
CA PHE A 1 -43.72 18.11 -8.68
C PHE A 1 -44.80 19.19 -8.64
N LYS A 2 -45.75 19.21 -9.62
CA LYS A 2 -46.87 20.19 -9.64
C LYS A 2 -47.74 20.14 -8.38
N LYS A 3 -48.06 18.96 -7.86
CA LYS A 3 -48.95 18.79 -6.69
C LYS A 3 -48.24 19.09 -5.34
N VAL A 4 -46.93 18.83 -5.26
CA VAL A 4 -46.17 18.93 -4.00
C VAL A 4 -45.42 20.27 -3.89
N PHE A 5 -44.84 20.77 -4.99
CA PHE A 5 -44.01 21.97 -5.03
C PHE A 5 -44.58 23.16 -5.78
N GLN A 6 -45.83 23.11 -6.20
CA GLN A 6 -46.55 24.15 -6.99
C GLN A 6 -45.77 24.67 -8.21
N GLY A 7 -44.93 23.79 -8.84
CA GLY A 7 -44.05 24.14 -9.94
C GLY A 7 -44.81 24.62 -11.18
N LYS A 8 -44.48 25.79 -11.70
CA LYS A 8 -45.14 26.44 -12.84
C LYS A 8 -44.86 25.73 -14.18
N TYR A 9 -43.76 24.97 -14.29
CA TYR A 9 -43.36 24.32 -15.56
C TYR A 9 -43.21 22.81 -15.39
N PRO A 10 -43.66 21.98 -16.34
CA PRO A 10 -43.47 20.54 -16.30
C PRO A 10 -41.99 20.21 -16.56
N ILE A 11 -41.35 19.45 -15.64
CA ILE A 11 -40.04 18.87 -15.88
C ILE A 11 -40.23 17.71 -16.89
N ARG A 12 -39.48 17.72 -17.99
CA ARG A 12 -39.47 16.59 -18.93
C ARG A 12 -38.95 15.35 -18.22
N LEU A 13 -39.53 14.18 -18.50
CA LEU A 13 -39.15 12.91 -17.88
C LEU A 13 -37.61 12.66 -17.96
N SER A 14 -37.01 12.96 -19.11
CA SER A 14 -35.56 12.82 -19.31
C SER A 14 -34.74 13.67 -18.34
N LYS A 15 -35.13 14.91 -18.08
CA LYS A 15 -34.47 15.78 -17.09
C LYS A 15 -34.66 15.28 -15.66
N PHE A 16 -35.83 14.76 -15.36
CA PHE A 16 -36.11 14.17 -14.04
C PHE A 16 -35.18 12.97 -13.79
N ILE A 17 -35.04 12.08 -14.78
CA ILE A 17 -34.15 10.93 -14.70
C ILE A 17 -32.68 11.37 -14.49
N LEU A 18 -32.20 12.37 -15.24
CA LEU A 18 -30.82 12.88 -15.11
C LEU A 18 -30.58 13.49 -13.73
N ILE A 19 -31.55 14.22 -13.17
CA ILE A 19 -31.44 14.77 -11.81
C ILE A 19 -31.42 13.63 -10.78
N LEU A 20 -32.25 12.63 -10.94
CA LEU A 20 -32.26 11.45 -10.06
C LEU A 20 -30.92 10.71 -10.11
N LEU A 21 -30.36 10.52 -11.30
CA LEU A 21 -29.03 9.91 -11.47
C LEU A 21 -27.93 10.74 -10.78
N LEU A 22 -28.01 12.09 -10.87
CA LEU A 22 -27.04 12.96 -10.17
C LEU A 22 -27.17 12.84 -8.66
N ILE A 23 -28.38 12.76 -8.13
CA ILE A 23 -28.63 12.56 -6.69
C ILE A 23 -28.09 11.18 -6.24
N CYS A 24 -28.45 10.11 -6.97
CA CYS A 24 -27.96 8.76 -6.69
C CYS A 24 -26.43 8.70 -6.72
N TRP A 25 -25.80 9.30 -7.75
CA TRP A 25 -24.35 9.38 -7.83
C TRP A 25 -23.75 10.12 -6.62
N GLY A 26 -24.28 11.29 -6.27
CA GLY A 26 -23.81 12.06 -5.11
C GLY A 26 -23.96 11.29 -3.80
N THR A 27 -25.05 10.56 -3.62
CA THR A 27 -25.26 9.70 -2.44
C THR A 27 -24.23 8.57 -2.38
N VAL A 28 -23.94 7.92 -3.51
CA VAL A 28 -22.92 6.85 -3.59
C VAL A 28 -21.54 7.41 -3.29
N VAL A 29 -21.17 8.56 -3.89
CA VAL A 29 -19.88 9.22 -3.61
C VAL A 29 -19.74 9.55 -2.14
N LEU A 30 -20.71 10.22 -1.52
CA LEU A 30 -20.70 10.53 -0.10
C LEU A 30 -20.69 9.27 0.77
N GLY A 31 -21.39 8.22 0.35
CA GLY A 31 -21.36 6.90 1.01
C GLY A 31 -19.95 6.34 1.09
N ILE A 32 -19.28 6.23 -0.05
CA ILE A 32 -17.96 5.61 -0.17
C ILE A 32 -16.87 6.48 0.46
N THR A 33 -16.90 7.80 0.22
CA THR A 33 -15.82 8.69 0.65
C THR A 33 -15.89 9.08 2.10
N THR A 34 -17.09 9.12 2.72
CA THR A 34 -17.27 9.70 4.05
C THR A 34 -18.11 8.86 5.00
N LEU A 35 -19.30 8.38 4.58
CA LEU A 35 -20.26 7.79 5.52
C LEU A 35 -19.84 6.41 6.00
N SER A 36 -19.21 5.60 5.15
CA SER A 36 -18.74 4.24 5.47
C SER A 36 -17.41 4.20 6.24
N ARG A 37 -16.71 5.35 6.38
CA ARG A 37 -15.40 5.39 7.03
C ARG A 37 -15.52 5.66 8.53
N PRO A 38 -14.70 4.99 9.37
CA PRO A 38 -14.58 5.33 10.79
C PRO A 38 -13.88 6.69 10.97
N ALA A 39 -14.13 7.35 12.10
CA ALA A 39 -13.48 8.61 12.44
C ALA A 39 -12.12 8.34 13.12
N MET A 40 -11.06 8.22 12.32
CA MET A 40 -9.69 7.91 12.79
C MET A 40 -8.65 8.99 12.40
N PHE A 41 -9.03 9.98 11.57
CA PHE A 41 -8.10 10.91 10.93
C PHE A 41 -8.28 12.36 11.40
N THR A 42 -8.60 12.57 12.68
CA THR A 42 -8.92 13.89 13.21
C THR A 42 -7.80 14.90 12.98
N GLY A 43 -8.10 15.99 12.25
CA GLY A 43 -7.18 17.09 12.02
C GLY A 43 -6.00 16.80 11.08
N GLN A 44 -6.03 15.70 10.34
CA GLN A 44 -4.97 15.40 9.38
C GLN A 44 -5.19 16.16 8.07
N PHE A 45 -4.12 16.83 7.61
CA PHE A 45 -4.12 17.69 6.44
C PHE A 45 -2.85 17.47 5.62
N ASN A 46 -3.01 17.12 4.34
CA ASN A 46 -1.90 16.95 3.39
C ASN A 46 -1.98 17.98 2.27
N PRO A 47 -1.20 19.08 2.33
CA PRO A 47 -1.20 20.14 1.31
C PRO A 47 -0.34 19.79 0.09
N SER A 48 0.36 18.66 0.09
CA SER A 48 1.33 18.33 -0.94
C SER A 48 0.64 17.84 -2.21
N LEU A 49 0.78 18.59 -3.29
CA LEU A 49 0.38 18.14 -4.62
C LEU A 49 1.31 17.03 -5.11
N PHE A 50 0.72 16.04 -5.79
CA PHE A 50 1.38 14.86 -6.34
C PHE A 50 1.91 13.87 -5.28
N SER A 51 1.52 14.02 -4.02
CA SER A 51 1.89 13.10 -2.95
C SER A 51 1.47 11.66 -3.24
N SER A 52 0.27 11.45 -3.77
CA SER A 52 -0.24 10.14 -4.18
C SER A 52 0.61 9.49 -5.28
N TYR A 53 1.14 10.28 -6.21
CA TYR A 53 2.01 9.78 -7.27
C TYR A 53 3.41 9.42 -6.75
N VAL A 54 3.97 10.23 -5.84
CA VAL A 54 5.25 9.93 -5.18
C VAL A 54 5.13 8.66 -4.34
N ASN A 55 4.02 8.50 -3.60
CA ASN A 55 3.74 7.29 -2.82
C ASN A 55 3.64 6.05 -3.73
N ALA A 56 2.87 6.15 -4.83
CA ALA A 56 2.75 5.09 -5.81
C ALA A 56 4.09 4.74 -6.48
N TRP A 57 4.95 5.72 -6.72
CA TRP A 57 6.31 5.53 -7.21
C TRP A 57 7.21 4.85 -6.19
N ASN A 58 7.27 5.36 -4.95
CA ASN A 58 8.13 4.80 -3.90
C ASN A 58 7.78 3.34 -3.57
N LYS A 59 6.50 3.02 -3.53
CA LYS A 59 6.01 1.66 -3.32
C LYS A 59 5.97 0.81 -4.59
N TRP A 60 6.03 1.44 -5.77
CA TRP A 60 5.80 0.79 -7.08
C TRP A 60 4.58 -0.12 -7.03
N SER A 61 3.46 0.45 -6.59
CA SER A 61 2.27 -0.28 -6.17
C SER A 61 1.09 -0.05 -7.12
N MET A 62 0.57 -1.14 -7.71
CA MET A 62 -0.66 -1.08 -8.50
C MET A 62 -1.89 -0.67 -7.69
N PRO A 63 -2.12 -1.12 -6.45
CA PRO A 63 -3.19 -0.60 -5.61
C PRO A 63 -3.17 0.92 -5.42
N GLU A 64 -2.00 1.52 -5.20
CA GLU A 64 -1.88 2.99 -5.07
C GLU A 64 -2.28 3.71 -6.37
N LEU A 65 -1.86 3.19 -7.53
CA LEU A 65 -2.28 3.72 -8.84
C LEU A 65 -3.79 3.55 -9.08
N GLN A 66 -4.36 2.42 -8.66
CA GLN A 66 -5.80 2.18 -8.74
C GLN A 66 -6.61 3.18 -7.91
N LEU A 67 -6.14 3.56 -6.71
CA LEU A 67 -6.79 4.59 -5.89
C LEU A 67 -6.86 5.93 -6.62
N ILE A 68 -5.75 6.35 -7.25
CA ILE A 68 -5.72 7.57 -8.09
C ILE A 68 -6.75 7.49 -9.22
N LEU A 69 -6.78 6.36 -9.94
CA LEU A 69 -7.73 6.15 -11.03
C LEU A 69 -9.18 6.10 -10.55
N PHE A 70 -9.45 5.45 -9.42
CA PHE A 70 -10.80 5.38 -8.86
C PHE A 70 -11.31 6.75 -8.44
N ASN A 71 -10.48 7.60 -7.83
CA ASN A 71 -10.85 8.98 -7.51
C ASN A 71 -11.23 9.75 -8.78
N MET A 72 -10.45 9.63 -9.86
CA MET A 72 -10.80 10.24 -11.14
C MET A 72 -12.10 9.68 -11.70
N LEU A 73 -12.23 8.35 -11.80
CA LEU A 73 -13.40 7.69 -12.41
C LEU A 73 -14.69 7.96 -11.66
N MET A 74 -14.62 8.06 -10.34
CA MET A 74 -15.75 8.35 -9.48
C MET A 74 -16.42 9.69 -9.81
N PHE A 75 -15.64 10.68 -10.32
CA PHE A 75 -16.15 12.01 -10.66
C PHE A 75 -16.51 12.20 -12.13
N VAL A 76 -16.19 11.23 -13.01
CA VAL A 76 -16.63 11.28 -14.43
C VAL A 76 -18.14 11.50 -14.60
N PRO A 77 -19.03 10.84 -13.82
CA PRO A 77 -20.49 11.06 -13.94
C PRO A 77 -20.92 12.50 -13.67
N LEU A 78 -20.26 13.23 -12.76
CA LEU A 78 -20.55 14.64 -12.51
C LEU A 78 -20.35 15.46 -13.79
N GLY A 79 -19.22 15.28 -14.45
CA GLY A 79 -18.87 15.97 -15.69
C GLY A 79 -19.81 15.64 -16.86
N VAL A 80 -20.31 14.39 -16.91
CA VAL A 80 -21.27 13.95 -17.93
C VAL A 80 -22.68 14.51 -17.66
N LEU A 81 -23.16 14.43 -16.43
CA LEU A 81 -24.55 14.74 -16.08
C LEU A 81 -24.83 16.24 -16.10
N LEU A 82 -23.91 17.09 -15.66
CA LEU A 82 -24.13 18.54 -15.59
C LEU A 82 -24.51 19.17 -16.95
N PRO A 83 -23.77 18.94 -18.06
CA PRO A 83 -24.14 19.49 -19.40
C PRO A 83 -25.45 18.93 -19.93
N LEU A 84 -25.80 17.69 -19.60
CA LEU A 84 -27.06 17.06 -20.02
C LEU A 84 -28.28 17.63 -19.29
N ILE A 85 -28.13 17.99 -18.01
CA ILE A 85 -29.22 18.54 -17.19
C ILE A 85 -29.54 19.98 -17.59
N HIS A 86 -28.50 20.81 -17.80
CA HIS A 86 -28.73 22.23 -18.00
C HIS A 86 -27.85 22.84 -19.11
N PRO A 87 -28.38 23.57 -20.13
CA PRO A 87 -27.58 24.14 -21.22
C PRO A 87 -26.49 25.09 -20.78
N LYS A 88 -26.67 25.80 -19.66
CA LYS A 88 -25.62 26.68 -19.10
C LYS A 88 -24.37 25.89 -18.70
N MET A 89 -24.47 24.60 -18.37
CA MET A 89 -23.35 23.73 -17.96
C MET A 89 -22.54 23.21 -19.16
N LYS A 90 -22.93 23.52 -20.40
CA LYS A 90 -22.11 23.29 -21.59
C LYS A 90 -20.85 24.20 -21.62
N ARG A 91 -20.73 25.17 -20.71
CA ARG A 91 -19.53 26.02 -20.57
C ARG A 91 -18.53 25.39 -19.62
N PHE A 92 -17.31 25.15 -20.09
CA PHE A 92 -16.18 24.55 -19.35
C PHE A 92 -16.02 25.10 -17.92
N TRP A 93 -15.88 26.42 -17.76
CA TRP A 93 -15.63 27.05 -16.47
C TRP A 93 -16.70 26.77 -15.39
N ARG A 94 -17.94 26.57 -15.82
CA ARG A 94 -19.01 26.26 -14.85
C ARG A 94 -18.89 24.85 -14.29
N VAL A 95 -18.61 23.87 -15.16
CA VAL A 95 -18.36 22.49 -14.70
C VAL A 95 -17.10 22.44 -13.87
N PHE A 96 -16.01 23.11 -14.29
CA PHE A 96 -14.77 23.20 -13.54
C PHE A 96 -14.97 23.75 -12.12
N ILE A 97 -15.64 24.92 -11.98
CA ILE A 97 -15.91 25.53 -10.66
C ILE A 97 -16.80 24.63 -9.81
N ILE A 98 -17.88 24.06 -10.38
CA ILE A 98 -18.77 23.17 -9.63
C ILE A 98 -18.02 21.93 -9.13
N SER A 99 -17.14 21.36 -9.95
CA SER A 99 -16.33 20.21 -9.57
C SER A 99 -15.40 20.53 -8.41
N ILE A 100 -14.68 21.65 -8.47
CA ILE A 100 -13.80 22.09 -7.38
C ILE A 100 -14.59 22.33 -6.09
N VAL A 101 -15.71 23.06 -6.19
CA VAL A 101 -16.53 23.37 -4.99
C VAL A 101 -17.10 22.09 -4.39
N PHE A 102 -17.58 21.16 -5.20
CA PHE A 102 -18.18 19.93 -4.72
C PHE A 102 -17.11 19.04 -4.02
N THR A 103 -15.96 18.86 -4.65
CA THR A 103 -14.83 18.12 -4.06
C THR A 103 -14.34 18.80 -2.78
N LEU A 104 -14.16 20.13 -2.79
CA LEU A 104 -13.72 20.88 -1.60
C LEU A 104 -14.71 20.69 -0.43
N CYS A 105 -16.02 20.65 -0.69
CA CYS A 105 -17.02 20.36 0.33
C CYS A 105 -16.84 18.95 0.92
N ILE A 106 -16.49 17.95 0.12
CA ILE A 106 -16.21 16.59 0.58
C ILE A 106 -14.96 16.59 1.47
N GLU A 107 -13.86 17.18 1.02
CA GLU A 107 -12.60 17.24 1.75
C GLU A 107 -12.73 17.96 3.09
N ILE A 108 -13.44 19.10 3.11
CA ILE A 108 -13.72 19.85 4.35
C ILE A 108 -14.58 18.99 5.30
N PHE A 109 -15.57 18.27 4.77
CA PHE A 109 -16.40 17.40 5.59
C PHE A 109 -15.59 16.24 6.18
N GLN A 110 -14.71 15.61 5.40
CA GLN A 110 -13.81 14.53 5.86
C GLN A 110 -12.89 15.03 6.97
N TYR A 111 -12.26 16.19 6.77
CA TYR A 111 -11.39 16.82 7.75
C TYR A 111 -12.11 17.12 9.08
N ILE A 112 -13.28 17.76 9.02
CA ILE A 112 -14.04 18.14 10.23
C ILE A 112 -14.60 16.91 10.95
N SER A 113 -15.05 15.88 10.20
CA SER A 113 -15.62 14.66 10.78
C SER A 113 -14.57 13.64 11.23
N GLY A 114 -13.27 13.87 10.93
CA GLY A 114 -12.20 12.90 11.17
C GLY A 114 -12.30 11.61 10.34
N LYS A 115 -13.14 11.59 9.29
CA LYS A 115 -13.40 10.41 8.45
C LYS A 115 -12.48 10.30 7.24
N GLY A 116 -11.51 11.19 7.11
CA GLY A 116 -10.50 11.20 6.07
C GLY A 116 -9.46 12.28 6.32
N ILE A 117 -8.38 12.22 5.55
CA ILE A 117 -7.33 13.23 5.49
C ILE A 117 -7.75 14.22 4.42
N PHE A 118 -7.62 15.53 4.69
CA PHE A 118 -7.80 16.53 3.64
C PHE A 118 -6.59 16.48 2.70
N GLU A 119 -6.79 16.14 1.41
CA GLU A 119 -5.71 15.98 0.44
C GLU A 119 -5.91 16.86 -0.80
N PHE A 120 -4.88 17.65 -1.16
CA PHE A 120 -4.93 18.42 -2.41
C PHE A 120 -4.94 17.54 -3.66
N ASP A 121 -4.38 16.35 -3.58
CA ASP A 121 -4.42 15.39 -4.68
C ASP A 121 -5.85 14.93 -4.98
N ASP A 122 -6.71 14.78 -3.97
CA ASP A 122 -8.10 14.40 -4.19
C ASP A 122 -8.89 15.53 -4.88
N LEU A 123 -8.61 16.81 -4.54
CA LEU A 123 -9.17 17.92 -5.30
C LEU A 123 -8.75 17.86 -6.78
N LEU A 124 -7.50 17.54 -7.04
CA LEU A 124 -6.94 17.43 -8.40
C LEU A 124 -7.58 16.27 -9.15
N HIS A 125 -7.55 15.04 -8.58
CA HIS A 125 -8.05 13.82 -9.22
C HIS A 125 -9.54 13.91 -9.54
N ASN A 126 -10.36 14.34 -8.58
CA ASN A 126 -11.79 14.47 -8.70
C ASN A 126 -12.18 15.53 -9.77
N THR A 127 -11.43 16.65 -9.79
CA THR A 127 -11.64 17.69 -10.81
C THR A 127 -11.25 17.18 -12.20
N ILE A 128 -10.11 16.51 -12.34
CA ILE A 128 -9.66 15.92 -13.62
C ILE A 128 -10.68 14.90 -14.12
N GLY A 129 -11.18 14.01 -13.24
CA GLY A 129 -12.20 13.04 -13.57
C GLY A 129 -13.50 13.67 -14.09
N SER A 130 -13.98 14.71 -13.42
CA SER A 130 -15.13 15.48 -13.86
C SER A 130 -14.91 16.15 -15.22
N LEU A 131 -13.73 16.71 -15.46
CA LEU A 131 -13.39 17.31 -16.76
C LEU A 131 -13.29 16.28 -17.88
N ALA A 132 -12.78 15.08 -17.60
CA ALA A 132 -12.78 13.98 -18.56
C ALA A 132 -14.23 13.62 -18.98
N GLY A 133 -15.13 13.50 -18.01
CA GLY A 133 -16.57 13.30 -18.26
C GLY A 133 -17.20 14.43 -19.08
N TYR A 134 -16.87 15.68 -18.74
CA TYR A 134 -17.33 16.85 -19.50
C TYR A 134 -16.86 16.82 -20.96
N PHE A 135 -15.58 16.61 -21.21
CA PHE A 135 -15.08 16.55 -22.60
C PHE A 135 -15.67 15.38 -23.36
N LEU A 136 -15.86 14.23 -22.73
CA LEU A 136 -16.50 13.07 -23.34
C LEU A 136 -17.95 13.39 -23.80
N VAL A 137 -18.77 13.89 -22.89
CA VAL A 137 -20.18 14.22 -23.23
C VAL A 137 -20.28 15.35 -24.26
N MET A 138 -19.39 16.34 -24.16
CA MET A 138 -19.35 17.44 -25.13
C MET A 138 -18.93 16.97 -26.53
N ALA A 139 -18.00 16.02 -26.64
CA ALA A 139 -17.62 15.41 -27.90
C ALA A 139 -18.81 14.65 -28.55
N ILE A 140 -19.53 13.87 -27.74
CA ILE A 140 -20.72 13.13 -28.20
C ILE A 140 -21.84 14.11 -28.65
N MET A 141 -22.16 15.09 -27.82
CA MET A 141 -23.23 16.07 -28.12
C MET A 141 -22.92 16.86 -29.39
N THR A 142 -21.69 17.35 -29.56
CA THR A 142 -21.25 18.11 -30.73
C THR A 142 -21.31 17.24 -31.99
N SER A 143 -20.92 15.97 -31.90
CA SER A 143 -20.97 15.04 -33.03
C SER A 143 -22.42 14.74 -33.47
N ILE A 144 -23.32 14.56 -32.51
CA ILE A 144 -24.75 14.36 -32.78
C ILE A 144 -25.39 15.62 -33.41
N GLU A 145 -25.15 16.80 -32.81
CA GLU A 145 -25.70 18.08 -33.29
C GLU A 145 -25.25 18.39 -34.73
N GLN A 146 -24.02 18.07 -35.08
CA GLN A 146 -23.45 18.40 -36.39
C GLN A 146 -23.53 17.24 -37.40
N ARG A 147 -24.06 16.07 -36.99
CA ARG A 147 -24.10 14.84 -37.81
C ARG A 147 -22.75 14.47 -38.46
N LYS A 148 -21.65 14.87 -37.85
CA LYS A 148 -20.27 14.60 -38.30
C LYS A 148 -19.37 14.37 -37.08
N LEU A 149 -18.53 13.37 -37.19
CA LEU A 149 -17.43 13.16 -36.20
C LEU A 149 -16.42 14.28 -36.38
N LYS A 150 -16.21 15.07 -35.32
CA LYS A 150 -15.14 16.07 -35.27
C LYS A 150 -13.98 15.54 -34.46
N LEU A 151 -12.79 15.57 -35.05
CA LEU A 151 -11.58 15.06 -34.43
C LEU A 151 -11.20 15.88 -33.17
N ALA A 152 -11.33 17.21 -33.20
CA ALA A 152 -10.91 18.06 -32.08
C ALA A 152 -11.62 17.80 -30.75
N PRO A 153 -12.97 17.66 -30.68
CA PRO A 153 -13.62 17.25 -29.44
C PRO A 153 -13.24 15.85 -28.97
N ILE A 154 -13.05 14.91 -29.90
CA ILE A 154 -12.64 13.53 -29.59
C ILE A 154 -11.23 13.53 -28.98
N VAL A 155 -10.28 14.23 -29.61
CA VAL A 155 -8.91 14.37 -29.08
C VAL A 155 -8.94 14.95 -27.66
N LYS A 156 -9.74 15.98 -27.41
CA LYS A 156 -9.89 16.55 -26.05
C LYS A 156 -10.47 15.53 -25.06
N ALA A 157 -11.44 14.72 -25.47
CA ALA A 157 -12.03 13.70 -24.60
C ALA A 157 -11.02 12.62 -24.20
N PHE A 158 -10.11 12.24 -25.09
CA PHE A 158 -9.11 11.20 -24.83
C PHE A 158 -7.75 11.75 -24.37
N ALA A 159 -7.55 13.07 -24.34
CA ALA A 159 -6.27 13.67 -23.96
C ALA A 159 -5.86 13.28 -22.53
N ILE A 160 -6.78 13.35 -21.58
CA ILE A 160 -6.51 13.04 -20.16
C ILE A 160 -6.11 11.57 -20.00
N PRO A 161 -6.90 10.57 -20.44
CA PRO A 161 -6.51 9.16 -20.38
C PRO A 161 -5.18 8.88 -21.09
N LEU A 162 -4.96 9.50 -22.26
CA LEU A 162 -3.74 9.30 -23.05
C LEU A 162 -2.49 9.82 -22.32
N ILE A 163 -2.56 11.01 -21.71
CA ILE A 163 -1.49 11.57 -20.90
C ILE A 163 -1.17 10.63 -19.73
N PHE A 164 -2.20 10.10 -19.07
CA PHE A 164 -2.02 9.17 -17.95
C PHE A 164 -1.29 7.89 -18.37
N VAL A 165 -1.71 7.28 -19.49
CA VAL A 165 -1.05 6.09 -20.06
C VAL A 165 0.39 6.39 -20.45
N LEU A 166 0.64 7.56 -21.06
CA LEU A 166 1.98 7.99 -21.44
C LEU A 166 2.90 8.18 -20.24
N LEU A 167 2.43 8.88 -19.19
CA LEU A 167 3.22 9.10 -17.97
C LEU A 167 3.51 7.77 -17.26
N PHE A 168 2.52 6.87 -17.17
CA PHE A 168 2.74 5.54 -16.61
C PHE A 168 3.73 4.71 -17.44
N GLY A 169 3.64 4.79 -18.77
CA GLY A 169 4.60 4.15 -19.68
C GLY A 169 6.02 4.64 -19.46
N ILE A 170 6.21 5.97 -19.35
CA ILE A 170 7.52 6.57 -19.05
C ILE A 170 8.03 6.12 -17.69
N ALA A 171 7.19 6.18 -16.64
CA ALA A 171 7.54 5.72 -15.31
C ALA A 171 7.95 4.24 -15.30
N SER A 172 7.25 3.39 -16.04
CA SER A 172 7.58 1.96 -16.18
C SER A 172 8.93 1.75 -16.85
N VAL A 173 9.24 2.51 -17.90
CA VAL A 173 10.55 2.41 -18.57
C VAL A 173 11.67 2.86 -17.63
N VAL A 174 11.49 3.97 -16.93
CA VAL A 174 12.47 4.49 -15.95
C VAL A 174 12.69 3.47 -14.83
N TYR A 175 11.61 2.96 -14.24
CA TYR A 175 11.68 1.95 -13.18
C TYR A 175 12.42 0.68 -13.61
N ASN A 176 12.09 0.15 -14.79
CA ASN A 176 12.75 -1.06 -15.31
C ASN A 176 14.24 -0.83 -15.66
N ALA A 177 14.61 0.39 -16.02
CA ALA A 177 16.00 0.75 -16.29
C ALA A 177 16.86 0.93 -15.03
N GLN A 178 16.24 1.14 -13.86
CA GLN A 178 16.97 1.20 -12.59
C GLN A 178 17.52 -0.19 -12.23
N GLU A 179 18.71 -0.23 -11.66
CA GLU A 179 19.31 -1.47 -11.15
C GLU A 179 18.54 -2.00 -9.95
N PHE A 180 18.28 -1.15 -8.96
CA PHE A 180 17.55 -1.46 -7.74
C PHE A 180 16.12 -0.97 -7.81
N GLY A 181 15.27 -1.55 -6.96
CA GLY A 181 13.92 -1.09 -6.76
C GLY A 181 13.85 0.19 -5.91
N ASN A 182 12.64 0.67 -5.72
CA ASN A 182 12.38 1.82 -4.86
C ASN A 182 12.25 1.37 -3.40
N LEU A 183 12.64 2.24 -2.47
CA LEU A 183 12.48 2.02 -1.04
C LEU A 183 11.13 2.62 -0.60
N ALA A 184 10.20 1.76 -0.18
CA ALA A 184 8.83 2.14 0.14
C ALA A 184 8.72 3.10 1.34
N PHE A 185 9.72 3.13 2.23
CA PHE A 185 9.77 4.02 3.40
C PHE A 185 10.21 5.46 3.07
N LYS A 186 10.70 5.73 1.84
CA LYS A 186 11.07 7.09 1.47
C LYS A 186 9.90 8.04 1.68
N PRO A 187 10.13 9.21 2.28
CA PRO A 187 9.07 10.14 2.56
C PRO A 187 8.43 10.66 1.27
N VAL A 188 7.11 10.76 1.28
CA VAL A 188 6.35 11.41 0.20
C VAL A 188 6.59 12.92 0.21
N GLN A 189 6.71 13.48 1.41
CA GLN A 189 7.18 14.85 1.64
C GLN A 189 8.16 14.86 2.81
N LYS A 190 9.12 15.78 2.75
CA LYS A 190 10.09 15.92 3.84
C LYS A 190 9.39 16.33 5.15
N GLN A 191 9.83 15.73 6.25
CA GLN A 191 9.44 16.17 7.58
C GLN A 191 9.88 17.62 7.80
N SER A 192 8.99 18.47 8.28
CA SER A 192 9.39 19.84 8.68
C SER A 192 10.27 19.76 9.91
N MET A 193 11.48 20.27 9.79
CA MET A 193 12.45 20.38 10.88
C MET A 193 12.46 21.79 11.52
N GLU A 194 11.50 22.65 11.15
CA GLU A 194 11.37 23.99 11.68
C GLU A 194 11.00 23.96 13.16
N GLN A 195 11.84 24.54 14.01
CA GLN A 195 11.67 24.58 15.48
C GLN A 195 11.71 23.19 16.14
N ILE A 196 12.36 22.20 15.50
CA ILE A 196 12.70 20.92 16.13
C ILE A 196 14.09 21.05 16.77
N ASP A 197 14.23 20.72 18.05
CA ASP A 197 15.52 20.61 18.72
C ASP A 197 16.07 19.20 18.52
N VAL A 198 17.12 19.08 17.70
CA VAL A 198 17.73 17.77 17.42
C VAL A 198 19.02 17.62 18.23
N GLN A 199 19.04 16.66 19.13
CA GLN A 199 20.21 16.33 19.96
C GLN A 199 20.81 14.99 19.52
N LEU A 200 22.15 14.94 19.47
CA LEU A 200 22.90 13.77 19.09
C LEU A 200 23.75 13.31 20.29
N GLU A 201 23.46 12.13 20.81
CA GLU A 201 24.15 11.54 21.98
C GLU A 201 25.18 10.47 21.60
N THR A 202 25.35 10.22 20.28
CA THR A 202 26.32 9.25 19.78
C THR A 202 27.33 9.90 18.84
N GLN A 203 28.47 9.23 18.62
CA GLN A 203 29.48 9.71 17.68
C GLN A 203 29.25 9.14 16.29
N LEU A 204 29.30 10.00 15.28
CA LEU A 204 29.10 9.60 13.89
C LEU A 204 30.42 9.48 13.14
N SER A 205 30.57 8.39 12.40
CA SER A 205 31.68 8.21 11.46
C SER A 205 31.47 9.11 10.21
N ASN A 206 32.56 9.73 9.77
CA ASN A 206 32.59 10.48 8.49
C ASN A 206 33.16 9.62 7.33
N LYS A 207 33.48 8.35 7.60
CA LYS A 207 34.03 7.43 6.60
C LYS A 207 32.89 6.68 5.93
N SER A 208 32.90 6.66 4.60
CA SER A 208 32.13 5.68 3.83
C SER A 208 32.69 4.27 4.05
N THR A 209 31.82 3.30 4.00
CA THR A 209 32.16 1.88 4.16
C THR A 209 31.48 1.08 3.05
N ASN A 210 31.91 -0.16 2.85
CA ASN A 210 31.19 -1.06 1.96
C ASN A 210 30.13 -1.84 2.75
N ALA A 211 29.01 -2.10 2.11
CA ALA A 211 27.96 -2.99 2.59
C ALA A 211 27.55 -3.99 1.51
N CYS A 212 27.18 -5.17 1.94
CA CYS A 212 26.76 -6.25 1.04
C CYS A 212 25.32 -5.99 0.55
N MET A 213 25.06 -6.27 -0.69
CA MET A 213 23.74 -6.22 -1.30
C MET A 213 23.25 -7.64 -1.53
N TYR A 214 22.02 -7.92 -1.16
CA TYR A 214 21.40 -9.23 -1.35
C TYR A 214 20.14 -9.14 -2.21
N HIS A 215 19.66 -10.28 -2.68
CA HIS A 215 18.41 -10.38 -3.41
C HIS A 215 17.63 -11.60 -2.91
N ASN A 216 16.34 -11.41 -2.66
CA ASN A 216 15.37 -12.45 -2.37
C ASN A 216 14.36 -12.52 -3.52
N SER A 217 14.30 -13.66 -4.21
CA SER A 217 13.41 -13.87 -5.36
C SER A 217 11.92 -13.99 -4.99
N ASP A 218 11.62 -14.25 -3.71
CA ASP A 218 10.25 -14.45 -3.25
C ASP A 218 9.51 -13.13 -3.02
N VAL A 219 10.28 -12.04 -2.87
CA VAL A 219 9.73 -10.70 -2.72
C VAL A 219 9.00 -10.30 -3.99
N ARG A 220 7.70 -9.98 -3.86
CA ARG A 220 6.80 -9.60 -4.95
C ARG A 220 6.60 -10.65 -6.05
N ASP A 221 6.96 -11.92 -5.80
CA ASP A 221 6.71 -12.99 -6.75
C ASP A 221 5.31 -13.59 -6.60
N ILE A 222 4.47 -13.30 -7.58
CA ILE A 222 3.11 -13.86 -7.65
C ILE A 222 3.11 -15.37 -7.97
N ASN A 223 4.17 -15.89 -8.56
CA ASN A 223 4.25 -17.32 -8.84
C ASN A 223 4.59 -18.09 -7.59
N ASN A 224 5.46 -17.54 -6.72
CA ASN A 224 5.72 -18.14 -5.41
C ASN A 224 4.44 -18.20 -4.57
N PHE A 225 3.64 -17.11 -4.52
CA PHE A 225 2.32 -17.15 -3.87
C PHE A 225 1.43 -18.28 -4.41
N LYS A 226 1.38 -18.49 -5.74
CA LYS A 226 0.59 -19.56 -6.34
C LYS A 226 1.12 -20.94 -5.96
N THR A 227 2.45 -21.12 -5.96
CA THR A 227 3.09 -22.38 -5.55
C THR A 227 2.76 -22.70 -4.09
N VAL A 228 2.94 -21.73 -3.17
CA VAL A 228 2.61 -21.91 -1.76
C VAL A 228 1.12 -22.22 -1.57
N SER A 229 0.23 -21.50 -2.27
CA SER A 229 -1.21 -21.74 -2.15
C SER A 229 -1.62 -23.13 -2.63
N GLN A 230 -1.02 -23.62 -3.71
CA GLN A 230 -1.26 -24.97 -4.22
C GLN A 230 -0.71 -26.03 -3.27
N SER A 231 0.52 -25.86 -2.77
CA SER A 231 1.13 -26.76 -1.80
C SER A 231 0.29 -26.92 -0.52
N ILE A 232 -0.19 -25.80 0.04
CA ILE A 232 -1.08 -25.83 1.20
C ILE A 232 -2.42 -26.52 0.89
N SER A 233 -3.00 -26.25 -0.28
CA SER A 233 -4.26 -26.86 -0.70
C SER A 233 -4.13 -28.39 -0.86
N ASP A 234 -3.05 -28.84 -1.47
CA ASP A 234 -2.79 -30.26 -1.71
C ASP A 234 -2.45 -30.99 -0.39
N GLN A 235 -1.64 -30.36 0.48
CA GLN A 235 -1.21 -30.96 1.75
C GLN A 235 -2.37 -31.19 2.71
N PHE A 236 -3.30 -30.23 2.79
CA PHE A 236 -4.39 -30.26 3.76
C PHE A 236 -5.76 -30.54 3.12
N ALA A 237 -5.80 -31.00 1.86
CA ALA A 237 -7.03 -31.30 1.11
C ALA A 237 -8.03 -30.14 1.11
N LEU A 238 -7.56 -28.91 0.95
CA LEU A 238 -8.38 -27.70 0.97
C LEU A 238 -8.74 -27.26 -0.46
N GLN A 239 -9.92 -26.70 -0.62
CA GLN A 239 -10.38 -26.15 -1.89
C GLN A 239 -10.42 -24.62 -1.82
N GLN A 240 -10.05 -23.95 -2.93
CA GLN A 240 -10.17 -22.51 -3.01
C GLN A 240 -11.64 -22.07 -2.94
N HIS A 241 -11.94 -21.12 -2.05
CA HIS A 241 -13.25 -20.50 -1.92
C HIS A 241 -13.20 -19.03 -2.36
N GLY A 242 -13.79 -18.73 -3.52
CA GLY A 242 -13.76 -17.39 -4.10
C GLY A 242 -12.48 -17.04 -4.85
N GLY A 243 -12.24 -15.75 -5.07
CA GLY A 243 -11.06 -15.23 -5.76
C GLY A 243 -9.96 -14.77 -4.81
N ILE A 244 -8.76 -14.56 -5.36
CA ILE A 244 -7.65 -13.93 -4.63
C ILE A 244 -8.05 -12.49 -4.33
N ARG A 245 -8.00 -12.12 -3.05
CA ARG A 245 -8.21 -10.75 -2.58
C ARG A 245 -6.87 -10.03 -2.46
N MET A 246 -6.89 -8.73 -2.73
CA MET A 246 -5.76 -7.85 -2.49
C MET A 246 -6.07 -6.99 -1.26
N GLU A 247 -5.20 -7.07 -0.24
CA GLU A 247 -5.25 -6.21 0.93
C GLU A 247 -3.96 -5.39 0.96
N GLY A 248 -4.05 -4.16 0.46
CA GLY A 248 -2.87 -3.39 0.09
C GLY A 248 -2.05 -4.11 -0.98
N GLU A 249 -0.78 -4.37 -0.71
CA GLU A 249 0.09 -5.16 -1.60
C GLU A 249 -0.03 -6.68 -1.37
N ASN A 250 -0.56 -7.10 -0.23
CA ASN A 250 -0.65 -8.52 0.15
C ASN A 250 -1.69 -9.27 -0.69
N ARG A 251 -1.52 -10.59 -0.77
CA ARG A 251 -2.46 -11.50 -1.41
C ARG A 251 -3.09 -12.37 -0.37
N GLN A 252 -4.41 -12.40 -0.35
CA GLN A 252 -5.18 -13.25 0.55
C GLN A 252 -6.04 -14.22 -0.26
N LEU A 253 -5.99 -15.49 0.13
CA LEU A 253 -6.80 -16.55 -0.43
C LEU A 253 -7.62 -17.20 0.70
N GLN A 254 -8.92 -17.35 0.47
CA GLN A 254 -9.78 -18.12 1.35
C GLN A 254 -9.86 -19.55 0.83
N LEU A 255 -9.67 -20.51 1.74
CA LEU A 255 -9.72 -21.94 1.49
C LEU A 255 -10.83 -22.54 2.35
N ILE A 256 -11.33 -23.73 1.98
CA ILE A 256 -12.40 -24.44 2.69
C ILE A 256 -12.08 -25.94 2.70
N ASP A 257 -12.30 -26.61 3.81
CA ASP A 257 -12.22 -28.07 3.90
C ASP A 257 -13.58 -28.74 3.56
N GLU A 258 -13.60 -30.09 3.57
CA GLU A 258 -14.80 -30.87 3.31
C GLU A 258 -15.88 -30.72 4.41
N GLU A 259 -15.51 -30.28 5.61
CA GLU A 259 -16.42 -30.05 6.73
C GLU A 259 -17.04 -28.63 6.68
N GLY A 260 -16.58 -27.77 5.77
CA GLY A 260 -17.05 -26.39 5.60
C GLY A 260 -16.33 -25.38 6.48
N GLU A 261 -15.19 -25.73 7.07
CA GLU A 261 -14.37 -24.83 7.86
C GLU A 261 -13.50 -23.94 6.93
N PHE A 262 -13.39 -22.68 7.28
CA PHE A 262 -12.63 -21.70 6.49
C PHE A 262 -11.22 -21.51 7.01
N TYR A 263 -10.30 -21.36 6.06
CA TYR A 263 -8.90 -21.06 6.28
C TYR A 263 -8.49 -19.87 5.43
N TYR A 264 -7.50 -19.11 5.87
CA TYR A 264 -6.99 -17.93 5.19
C TYR A 264 -5.49 -18.05 4.99
N LEU A 265 -5.06 -17.97 3.75
CA LEU A 265 -3.65 -17.81 3.40
C LEU A 265 -3.41 -16.35 3.05
N THR A 266 -2.52 -15.69 3.79
CA THR A 266 -2.06 -14.34 3.49
C THR A 266 -0.58 -14.37 3.12
N TYR A 267 -0.25 -13.89 1.93
CA TYR A 267 1.13 -13.77 1.43
C TYR A 267 1.55 -12.30 1.44
N PHE A 268 2.64 -12.01 2.13
CA PHE A 268 3.19 -10.66 2.28
C PHE A 268 4.17 -10.38 1.15
N MET A 269 3.71 -9.66 0.12
CA MET A 269 4.50 -9.39 -1.08
C MET A 269 5.78 -8.58 -0.81
N SER A 270 5.83 -7.85 0.31
CA SER A 270 6.96 -6.99 0.66
C SER A 270 8.22 -7.75 1.08
N ASN A 271 8.09 -8.97 1.60
CA ASN A 271 9.22 -9.76 2.11
C ASN A 271 9.16 -11.26 1.74
N GLY A 272 8.08 -11.70 1.07
CA GLY A 272 7.91 -13.11 0.68
C GLY A 272 7.43 -14.04 1.80
N SER A 273 7.20 -13.52 3.02
CA SER A 273 6.62 -14.32 4.11
C SER A 273 5.14 -14.60 3.88
N TRP A 274 4.60 -15.57 4.60
CA TRP A 274 3.17 -15.88 4.54
C TRP A 274 2.64 -16.43 5.86
N SER A 275 1.34 -16.30 6.05
CA SER A 275 0.61 -16.89 7.16
C SER A 275 -0.61 -17.65 6.66
N PHE A 276 -0.86 -18.78 7.28
CA PHE A 276 -2.04 -19.60 7.09
C PHE A 276 -2.75 -19.70 8.43
N SER A 277 -4.08 -19.56 8.48
CA SER A 277 -4.84 -19.64 9.74
C SER A 277 -6.25 -20.16 9.50
N SER A 278 -6.74 -20.98 10.43
CA SER A 278 -8.15 -21.36 10.54
C SER A 278 -8.99 -20.20 11.07
N ASP A 279 -10.26 -20.15 10.67
CA ASP A 279 -11.26 -19.25 11.27
C ASP A 279 -11.74 -19.77 12.64
N ALA A 280 -11.69 -21.10 12.85
CA ALA A 280 -12.03 -21.75 14.10
C ALA A 280 -10.80 -21.91 15.00
N TYR A 281 -10.67 -21.04 16.00
CA TYR A 281 -9.63 -21.16 17.02
C TYR A 281 -10.14 -21.93 18.23
N SER A 282 -9.41 -23.01 18.64
CA SER A 282 -9.70 -23.73 19.89
C SER A 282 -8.75 -23.25 20.99
N GLU A 283 -9.30 -22.92 22.16
CA GLU A 283 -8.48 -22.59 23.35
C GLU A 283 -7.91 -23.84 24.03
N GLU A 284 -8.49 -25.03 23.80
CA GLU A 284 -8.02 -26.28 24.39
C GLU A 284 -6.74 -26.79 23.72
N ALA A 285 -5.87 -27.40 24.53
CA ALA A 285 -4.66 -28.03 23.99
C ALA A 285 -5.02 -29.22 23.09
N PRO A 286 -4.45 -29.36 21.90
CA PRO A 286 -4.78 -30.41 20.97
C PRO A 286 -4.36 -31.80 21.53
N LYS A 287 -5.19 -32.83 21.29
CA LYS A 287 -4.91 -34.21 21.71
C LYS A 287 -4.09 -34.96 20.63
N VAL A 288 -3.01 -34.36 20.17
CA VAL A 288 -2.14 -34.92 19.12
C VAL A 288 -0.73 -35.19 19.66
N ASP A 289 -0.04 -36.15 19.05
CA ASP A 289 1.38 -36.35 19.32
C ASP A 289 2.22 -35.29 18.63
N ILE A 290 2.75 -34.36 19.41
CA ILE A 290 3.55 -33.25 18.91
C ILE A 290 4.80 -33.72 18.13
N GLU A 291 5.43 -34.83 18.52
CA GLU A 291 6.60 -35.36 17.82
C GLU A 291 6.22 -35.97 16.46
N GLN A 292 5.03 -36.58 16.36
CA GLN A 292 4.50 -37.04 15.09
C GLN A 292 4.16 -35.88 14.17
N GLN A 293 3.45 -34.86 14.68
CA GLN A 293 3.07 -33.67 13.92
C GLN A 293 4.32 -32.85 13.49
N LYS A 294 5.30 -32.74 14.37
CA LYS A 294 6.57 -32.07 14.01
C LYS A 294 7.27 -32.74 12.83
N ARG A 295 7.31 -34.08 12.81
CA ARG A 295 7.86 -34.83 11.65
C ARG A 295 7.02 -34.61 10.40
N TYR A 296 5.71 -34.73 10.50
CA TYR A 296 4.78 -34.54 9.39
C TYR A 296 4.93 -33.16 8.73
N MET A 297 4.95 -32.11 9.56
CA MET A 297 5.11 -30.74 9.06
C MET A 297 6.50 -30.49 8.47
N LYS A 298 7.52 -31.03 9.10
CA LYS A 298 8.89 -30.90 8.60
C LYS A 298 9.05 -31.61 7.26
N ASP A 299 8.57 -32.85 7.13
CA ASP A 299 8.66 -33.66 5.89
C ASP A 299 7.93 -32.96 4.73
N TRP A 300 6.76 -32.36 5.00
CA TRP A 300 6.06 -31.57 4.00
C TRP A 300 6.88 -30.34 3.57
N LEU A 301 7.35 -29.52 4.51
CA LEU A 301 8.12 -28.32 4.21
C LEU A 301 9.43 -28.67 3.47
N GLU A 302 10.09 -29.79 3.80
CA GLU A 302 11.29 -30.26 3.11
C GLU A 302 10.98 -30.69 1.66
N ASN A 303 9.87 -31.42 1.45
CA ASN A 303 9.45 -31.87 0.11
C ASN A 303 9.11 -30.69 -0.81
N GLU A 304 8.54 -29.61 -0.24
CA GLU A 304 8.21 -28.38 -0.98
C GLU A 304 9.41 -27.42 -1.10
N GLY A 305 10.57 -27.77 -0.54
CA GLY A 305 11.74 -26.89 -0.54
C GLY A 305 11.60 -25.66 0.35
N LEU A 306 10.64 -25.67 1.29
CA LEU A 306 10.35 -24.55 2.20
C LEU A 306 11.08 -24.67 3.55
N PHE A 307 11.76 -25.80 3.82
CA PHE A 307 12.44 -26.00 5.09
C PHE A 307 13.93 -25.66 5.00
N PRO A 308 14.41 -24.59 5.69
CA PRO A 308 15.82 -24.22 5.66
C PRO A 308 16.71 -25.26 6.34
N SER A 309 17.85 -25.58 5.75
CA SER A 309 18.78 -26.60 6.27
C SER A 309 19.41 -26.24 7.64
N ASN A 310 19.46 -24.95 7.97
CA ASN A 310 19.99 -24.42 9.24
C ASN A 310 18.91 -24.09 10.28
N ALA A 311 17.65 -24.50 10.05
CA ALA A 311 16.58 -24.30 10.99
C ALA A 311 16.72 -25.22 12.23
N THR A 312 16.62 -24.64 13.41
CA THR A 312 16.73 -25.32 14.70
C THR A 312 15.39 -25.34 15.44
N TYR A 313 15.02 -26.52 15.91
CA TYR A 313 13.77 -26.68 16.68
C TYR A 313 13.87 -26.02 18.06
N GLN A 314 12.88 -25.22 18.41
CA GLN A 314 12.71 -24.59 19.72
C GLN A 314 11.43 -25.14 20.38
N LYS A 315 11.59 -25.85 21.49
CA LYS A 315 10.44 -26.32 22.24
C LYS A 315 9.79 -25.16 22.99
N GLN A 316 8.54 -24.85 22.68
CA GLN A 316 7.77 -23.80 23.38
C GLN A 316 6.76 -24.42 24.35
N ASP A 317 5.72 -25.08 23.84
CA ASP A 317 4.64 -25.70 24.60
C ASP A 317 4.14 -26.99 23.92
N GLU A 318 3.03 -27.53 24.37
CA GLU A 318 2.43 -28.76 23.80
C GLU A 318 1.58 -28.50 22.54
N ARG A 319 1.42 -27.24 22.14
CA ARG A 319 0.59 -26.83 21.00
C ARG A 319 1.43 -26.24 19.85
N THR A 320 2.58 -25.73 20.16
CA THR A 320 3.37 -24.91 19.23
C THR A 320 4.67 -25.62 18.82
N ILE A 321 4.84 -25.80 17.53
CA ILE A 321 6.10 -26.22 16.91
C ILE A 321 6.78 -24.97 16.37
N ARG A 322 8.01 -24.74 16.76
CA ARG A 322 8.79 -23.61 16.30
C ARG A 322 10.17 -24.03 15.81
N TRP A 323 10.54 -23.53 14.65
CA TRP A 323 11.92 -23.60 14.13
C TRP A 323 12.42 -22.19 13.93
N ASP A 324 13.56 -21.89 14.52
CA ASP A 324 14.27 -20.63 14.36
C ASP A 324 15.49 -20.81 13.46
N LEU A 325 15.74 -19.82 12.63
CA LEU A 325 17.00 -19.67 11.93
C LEU A 325 17.88 -18.72 12.75
N GLU A 326 19.17 -19.01 12.78
CA GLU A 326 20.12 -18.18 13.50
C GLU A 326 20.11 -16.75 12.95
N LYS A 327 19.76 -15.79 13.78
CA LYS A 327 19.79 -14.39 13.41
C LYS A 327 21.25 -13.97 13.22
N ARG A 328 21.58 -13.56 12.02
CA ARG A 328 22.93 -13.09 11.72
C ARG A 328 23.12 -11.70 12.31
N GLU A 329 23.75 -11.61 13.48
CA GLU A 329 24.00 -10.33 14.20
C GLU A 329 24.89 -9.37 13.41
N ASN A 330 25.68 -9.87 12.44
CA ASN A 330 26.63 -9.10 11.63
C ASN A 330 26.52 -9.43 10.13
N VAL A 331 25.40 -9.09 9.49
CA VAL A 331 25.24 -9.21 8.02
C VAL A 331 26.35 -8.45 7.26
N GLN A 332 27.01 -7.49 7.92
CA GLN A 332 28.08 -6.67 7.33
C GLN A 332 29.47 -7.33 7.34
N SER A 333 29.72 -8.29 8.24
CA SER A 333 31.10 -8.79 8.43
C SER A 333 31.50 -9.89 7.44
N THR A 334 30.54 -10.61 6.86
CA THR A 334 30.81 -11.66 5.86
C THR A 334 29.73 -11.56 4.77
N CYS A 335 30.14 -11.13 3.58
CA CYS A 335 29.26 -11.08 2.41
C CYS A 335 29.08 -12.51 1.85
N GLU A 336 28.08 -13.23 2.36
CA GLU A 336 27.71 -14.60 1.95
C GLU A 336 26.19 -14.74 1.90
N ASP A 337 25.71 -15.71 1.14
CA ASP A 337 24.28 -16.08 1.16
C ASP A 337 23.84 -16.44 2.58
N PHE A 338 22.62 -16.07 2.93
CA PHE A 338 22.06 -16.42 4.24
C PHE A 338 20.54 -16.52 4.19
N SER A 339 20.02 -17.37 5.09
CA SER A 339 18.59 -17.44 5.40
C SER A 339 18.39 -17.01 6.85
N GLN A 340 17.31 -16.26 7.11
CA GLN A 340 16.93 -15.80 8.43
C GLN A 340 15.44 -15.89 8.65
N GLY A 341 15.01 -15.87 9.91
CA GLY A 341 13.60 -15.84 10.28
C GLY A 341 13.19 -17.05 11.12
N PHE A 342 11.92 -17.45 10.99
CA PHE A 342 11.36 -18.56 11.76
C PHE A 342 10.14 -19.18 11.08
N ILE A 343 9.80 -20.39 11.50
CA ILE A 343 8.55 -21.09 11.15
C ILE A 343 7.85 -21.43 12.45
N VAL A 344 6.57 -21.04 12.57
CA VAL A 344 5.71 -21.40 13.71
C VAL A 344 4.49 -22.12 13.20
N VAL A 345 4.18 -23.27 13.81
CA VAL A 345 2.97 -24.06 13.54
C VAL A 345 2.20 -24.25 14.83
N ASN A 346 0.99 -23.73 14.90
CA ASN A 346 0.06 -23.99 15.99
C ASN A 346 -0.84 -25.17 15.61
N LEU A 347 -0.79 -26.22 16.41
CA LEU A 347 -1.47 -27.47 16.17
C LEU A 347 -2.96 -27.39 16.53
N SER A 348 -3.77 -28.11 15.80
CA SER A 348 -5.19 -28.39 16.09
C SER A 348 -5.39 -29.87 16.47
N ASP A 349 -6.62 -30.25 16.78
CA ASP A 349 -7.02 -31.68 16.90
C ASP A 349 -7.09 -32.39 15.53
N LYS A 350 -7.01 -31.64 14.44
CA LYS A 350 -6.99 -32.14 13.06
C LYS A 350 -5.57 -32.29 12.53
N GLN A 351 -5.44 -32.90 11.38
CA GLN A 351 -4.17 -32.95 10.65
C GLN A 351 -3.77 -31.56 10.09
N THR A 352 -4.77 -30.74 9.73
CA THR A 352 -4.60 -29.35 9.33
C THR A 352 -4.32 -28.50 10.57
N PRO A 353 -3.22 -27.75 10.65
CA PRO A 353 -2.91 -26.90 11.81
C PRO A 353 -3.87 -25.70 11.92
N ASP A 354 -4.04 -25.19 13.15
CA ASP A 354 -4.77 -23.93 13.39
C ASP A 354 -4.11 -22.75 12.69
N SER A 355 -2.80 -22.72 12.70
CA SER A 355 -2.06 -21.70 11.94
C SER A 355 -0.63 -22.12 11.62
N ILE A 356 -0.11 -21.52 10.55
CA ILE A 356 1.30 -21.54 10.17
C ILE A 356 1.74 -20.10 9.96
N ILE A 357 2.86 -19.70 10.55
CA ILE A 357 3.55 -18.47 10.24
C ILE A 357 4.90 -18.87 9.64
N TYR A 358 5.09 -18.52 8.39
CA TYR A 358 6.32 -18.72 7.66
C TYR A 358 6.97 -17.36 7.42
N ASP A 359 7.93 -17.01 8.24
CA ASP A 359 8.70 -15.78 8.15
C ASP A 359 10.17 -16.10 7.90
N VAL A 360 10.41 -16.77 6.76
CA VAL A 360 11.75 -17.12 6.32
C VAL A 360 12.08 -16.30 5.08
N SER A 361 13.28 -15.76 5.04
CA SER A 361 13.81 -15.05 3.90
C SER A 361 15.19 -15.61 3.51
N ASP A 362 15.32 -15.98 2.22
CA ASP A 362 16.54 -16.43 1.59
C ASP A 362 17.21 -15.29 0.84
N ASN A 363 18.37 -14.86 1.32
CA ASN A 363 19.09 -13.71 0.81
C ASN A 363 20.35 -14.17 0.08
N LYS A 364 20.36 -14.02 -1.24
CA LYS A 364 21.49 -14.34 -2.12
C LYS A 364 22.38 -13.12 -2.30
N LEU A 365 23.67 -13.26 -2.03
CA LEU A 365 24.63 -12.19 -2.22
C LEU A 365 24.67 -11.77 -3.69
N VAL A 366 24.53 -10.48 -3.94
CA VAL A 366 24.69 -9.88 -5.27
C VAL A 366 26.06 -9.29 -5.43
N ARG A 367 26.44 -8.38 -4.55
CA ARG A 367 27.75 -7.70 -4.52
C ARG A 367 27.90 -6.80 -3.29
N GLU A 368 29.10 -6.30 -3.10
CA GLU A 368 29.33 -5.16 -2.21
C GLU A 368 29.08 -3.82 -2.91
N LYS A 369 28.66 -2.82 -2.16
CA LYS A 369 28.48 -1.46 -2.63
C LYS A 369 28.95 -0.47 -1.55
N GLU A 370 29.57 0.62 -1.99
CA GLU A 370 29.91 1.72 -1.11
C GLU A 370 28.64 2.40 -0.61
N VAL A 371 28.55 2.64 0.70
CA VAL A 371 27.48 3.37 1.36
C VAL A 371 27.97 4.73 1.83
N ILE A 372 27.07 5.71 1.86
CA ILE A 372 27.34 7.03 2.40
C ILE A 372 27.82 6.94 3.85
N SER A 373 28.50 7.97 4.35
CA SER A 373 28.92 8.02 5.74
C SER A 373 27.72 8.26 6.69
N GLN A 374 27.87 7.88 7.98
CA GLN A 374 26.85 8.20 8.99
C GLN A 374 26.58 9.71 9.11
N GLN A 375 27.60 10.54 8.89
CA GLN A 375 27.43 11.99 8.90
C GLN A 375 26.59 12.50 7.71
N GLU A 376 26.73 11.90 6.52
CA GLU A 376 25.90 12.23 5.36
C GLU A 376 24.46 11.76 5.59
N ALA A 377 24.25 10.57 6.11
CA ALA A 377 22.92 10.09 6.48
C ALA A 377 22.26 10.99 7.57
N TYR A 378 23.05 11.46 8.55
CA TYR A 378 22.56 12.41 9.55
C TYR A 378 22.17 13.76 8.95
N LYS A 379 22.89 14.25 7.95
CA LYS A 379 22.49 15.47 7.21
C LYS A 379 21.14 15.27 6.51
N ALA A 380 20.90 14.10 5.92
CA ALA A 380 19.61 13.79 5.32
C ALA A 380 18.48 13.79 6.39
N LEU A 381 18.75 13.24 7.59
CA LEU A 381 17.83 13.33 8.73
C LEU A 381 17.55 14.79 9.10
N LEU A 382 18.58 15.62 9.26
CA LEU A 382 18.40 17.05 9.57
C LEU A 382 17.64 17.82 8.49
N ASN A 383 17.71 17.36 7.23
CA ASN A 383 16.93 17.88 6.11
C ASN A 383 15.48 17.37 6.09
N GLY A 384 15.08 16.52 7.05
CA GLY A 384 13.74 15.93 7.12
C GLY A 384 13.47 14.86 6.06
N GLU A 385 14.51 14.21 5.51
CA GLU A 385 14.38 13.20 4.45
C GLU A 385 13.96 11.83 5.00
N PHE A 386 12.96 11.83 5.88
CA PHE A 386 12.40 10.64 6.51
C PHE A 386 10.90 10.78 6.74
N SER A 387 10.25 9.67 7.08
CA SER A 387 8.84 9.63 7.47
C SER A 387 8.71 8.96 8.84
N LEU A 388 7.84 9.52 9.68
CA LEU A 388 7.42 8.91 10.95
C LEU A 388 5.91 8.68 10.89
N PHE A 389 5.43 7.67 11.62
CA PHE A 389 4.00 7.42 11.76
C PHE A 389 3.29 8.63 12.40
N ASN A 390 3.90 9.18 13.47
CA ASN A 390 3.50 10.44 14.07
C ASN A 390 4.53 11.51 13.68
N PRO A 391 4.20 12.44 12.77
CA PRO A 391 5.12 13.51 12.36
C PRO A 391 5.50 14.41 13.54
N LEU A 392 6.77 14.83 13.55
CA LEU A 392 7.28 15.79 14.55
C LEU A 392 6.52 17.11 14.47
N GLN A 393 6.23 17.69 15.62
CA GLN A 393 5.54 18.96 15.77
C GLN A 393 6.52 20.07 16.18
N LYS A 394 6.16 21.34 15.89
CA LYS A 394 6.97 22.48 16.33
C LYS A 394 7.17 22.48 17.85
N GLY A 395 8.42 22.58 18.27
CA GLY A 395 8.83 22.54 19.66
C GLY A 395 9.21 21.16 20.18
N ASP A 396 9.06 20.10 19.37
CA ASP A 396 9.53 18.76 19.75
C ASP A 396 11.05 18.72 19.87
N LYS A 397 11.50 17.86 20.77
CA LYS A 397 12.90 17.52 20.96
C LYS A 397 13.14 16.08 20.45
N LEU A 398 13.97 15.94 19.42
CA LEU A 398 14.39 14.65 18.90
C LEU A 398 15.80 14.35 19.40
N THR A 399 15.95 13.32 20.22
CA THR A 399 17.25 12.88 20.72
C THR A 399 17.67 11.59 20.02
N ILE A 400 18.79 11.61 19.29
CA ILE A 400 19.35 10.43 18.62
C ILE A 400 20.38 9.78 19.55
N THR A 401 20.14 8.54 19.93
CA THR A 401 20.95 7.80 20.91
C THR A 401 21.90 6.79 20.25
N ASP A 402 21.52 6.23 19.09
CA ASP A 402 22.32 5.23 18.38
C ASP A 402 22.11 5.31 16.87
N VAL A 403 23.13 4.89 16.12
CA VAL A 403 23.10 4.80 14.65
C VAL A 403 23.76 3.51 14.20
N ARG A 404 22.97 2.65 13.52
CA ARG A 404 23.44 1.40 12.95
C ARG A 404 23.10 1.28 11.48
N ILE A 405 23.79 0.41 10.76
CA ILE A 405 23.34 -0.07 9.46
C ILE A 405 22.44 -1.28 9.69
N ASP A 406 21.30 -1.26 9.02
CA ASP A 406 20.36 -2.37 8.92
C ASP A 406 19.96 -2.55 7.45
N TYR A 407 19.05 -3.44 7.17
CA TYR A 407 18.66 -3.77 5.80
C TYR A 407 17.13 -3.75 5.62
N THR A 408 16.70 -3.40 4.42
CA THR A 408 15.29 -3.49 4.04
C THR A 408 15.13 -3.89 2.58
N TYR A 409 14.02 -4.57 2.24
CA TYR A 409 13.71 -4.90 0.86
C TYR A 409 13.23 -3.69 0.09
N ASP A 410 13.72 -3.59 -1.13
CA ASP A 410 13.18 -2.68 -2.12
C ASP A 410 12.06 -3.32 -2.95
N THR A 411 11.49 -2.57 -3.87
CA THR A 411 10.39 -3.03 -4.72
C THR A 411 10.79 -4.02 -5.81
N LYS A 412 12.06 -4.39 -5.92
CA LYS A 412 12.58 -5.46 -6.80
C LYS A 412 13.15 -6.65 -6.04
N GLY A 413 13.01 -6.70 -4.72
CA GLY A 413 13.49 -7.79 -3.89
C GLY A 413 14.96 -7.68 -3.48
N TYR A 414 15.62 -6.56 -3.76
CA TYR A 414 16.95 -6.35 -3.22
C TYR A 414 16.88 -5.94 -1.74
N TYR A 415 17.65 -6.62 -0.92
CA TYR A 415 17.83 -6.34 0.50
C TYR A 415 18.97 -5.33 0.63
N GLN A 416 18.60 -4.06 0.74
CA GLN A 416 19.49 -2.92 0.66
C GLN A 416 19.87 -2.41 2.05
N PRO A 417 21.13 -1.95 2.26
CA PRO A 417 21.53 -1.32 3.50
C PRO A 417 20.83 0.03 3.68
N VAL A 418 20.43 0.29 4.91
CA VAL A 418 19.84 1.54 5.38
C VAL A 418 20.48 1.95 6.70
N TYR A 419 20.59 3.24 6.95
CA TYR A 419 20.90 3.72 8.29
C TYR A 419 19.63 3.78 9.12
N VAL A 420 19.71 3.18 10.31
CA VAL A 420 18.66 3.26 11.33
C VAL A 420 19.18 4.17 12.44
N PHE A 421 18.53 5.31 12.59
CA PHE A 421 18.74 6.23 13.69
C PHE A 421 17.72 5.93 14.78
N ASN A 422 18.19 5.39 15.92
CA ASN A 422 17.37 5.16 17.08
C ASN A 422 17.38 6.40 17.97
N GLY A 423 16.24 6.75 18.51
CA GLY A 423 16.10 7.90 19.36
C GLY A 423 14.76 7.95 20.08
N ASN A 424 14.48 9.10 20.66
CA ASN A 424 13.19 9.38 21.33
C ASN A 424 12.74 10.80 21.03
N VAL A 425 11.42 11.02 21.17
CA VAL A 425 10.80 12.33 20.98
C VAL A 425 10.19 12.81 22.29
N ASN A 426 10.68 13.94 22.81
CA ASN A 426 10.27 14.61 24.05
C ASN A 426 10.47 13.80 25.34
N ASP A 427 10.26 12.49 25.31
CA ASP A 427 10.30 11.59 26.45
C ASP A 427 11.19 10.37 26.12
N PRO A 428 12.04 9.88 27.05
CA PRO A 428 12.84 8.66 26.85
C PRO A 428 12.03 7.42 26.49
N ASP A 429 10.77 7.33 26.93
CA ASP A 429 9.89 6.20 26.64
C ASP A 429 9.23 6.30 25.26
N SER A 430 9.24 7.48 24.64
CA SER A 430 8.71 7.73 23.28
C SER A 430 9.76 7.44 22.22
N THR A 431 10.05 6.16 22.03
CA THR A 431 11.10 5.71 21.09
C THR A 431 10.69 5.86 19.64
N VAL A 432 11.65 6.22 18.77
CA VAL A 432 11.49 6.31 17.32
C VAL A 432 12.66 5.65 16.60
N GLU A 433 12.35 5.05 15.45
CA GLU A 433 13.35 4.60 14.48
C GLU A 433 13.19 5.41 13.19
N ILE A 434 14.29 6.03 12.74
CA ILE A 434 14.32 6.81 11.50
C ILE A 434 15.21 6.09 10.51
N LEU A 435 14.64 5.75 9.36
CA LEU A 435 15.33 5.08 8.27
C LEU A 435 15.82 6.09 7.24
N ILE A 436 17.09 6.01 6.90
CA ILE A 436 17.71 6.80 5.82
C ILE A 436 18.40 5.84 4.84
N PRO A 437 18.17 5.97 3.51
CA PRO A 437 18.87 5.15 2.52
C PRO A 437 20.39 5.27 2.68
N ALA A 438 21.11 4.15 2.69
CA ALA A 438 22.57 4.16 2.78
C ALA A 438 23.23 4.24 1.38
N ILE A 439 22.47 4.07 0.31
CA ILE A 439 22.94 4.12 -1.08
C ILE A 439 22.27 5.29 -1.78
N ASN A 440 23.07 6.05 -2.55
CA ASN A 440 22.61 7.16 -3.39
C ASN A 440 21.98 6.67 -4.71
#